data_270295b8a8bce96693512e0db34f639f
#
_entry.id   270295b8a8bce96693512e0db34f639f
#
_cell.length_a   1.000
_cell.length_b   1.000
_cell.length_c   1.000
_cell.angle_alpha   90.00
_cell.angle_beta   90.00
_cell.angle_gamma   90.00
#
_symmetry.space_group_name_H-M   'P 1'
#
loop_
_entity.id
_entity.type
_entity.pdbx_description
1 polymer ?
#
loop_
_entity_poly.entity_id
_entity_poly.type
_entity_poly.pdbx_seq_one_letter_code
_entity_poly.pdbx_strand_id
1 'polypeptide(L)' 'YRSGESEERRAMAVALEQEMKAKAQEARAKVIEAEAEVPKAMADAFRTET' A
#
# COMPACT_ATOMS: atom_id res chain seq x y z
N TYR A 1 -35.80 10.66 -10.79
CA TYR A 1 -35.94 9.42 -10.03
C TYR A 1 -34.71 9.19 -9.16
N ARG A 2 -34.92 9.12 -7.86
CA ARG A 2 -33.81 9.22 -6.89
C ARG A 2 -33.02 7.94 -6.66
N SER A 3 -33.55 6.79 -7.01
CA SER A 3 -32.85 5.53 -6.76
C SER A 3 -31.59 5.37 -7.61
N GLY A 4 -31.60 5.91 -8.85
CA GLY A 4 -30.42 5.90 -9.70
C GLY A 4 -29.26 6.70 -9.11
N GLU A 5 -29.56 7.89 -8.55
CA GLU A 5 -28.57 8.74 -7.90
C GLU A 5 -27.96 8.07 -6.67
N SER A 6 -28.79 7.41 -5.86
CA SER A 6 -28.33 6.69 -4.68
C SER A 6 -27.38 5.56 -5.05
N GLU A 7 -27.72 4.82 -6.10
CA GLU A 7 -26.87 3.73 -6.57
C GLU A 7 -25.54 4.24 -7.12
N GLU A 8 -25.58 5.36 -7.84
CA GLU A 8 -24.37 6.01 -8.32
C GLU A 8 -23.45 6.41 -7.18
N ARG A 9 -24.02 7.03 -6.14
CA ARG A 9 -23.24 7.44 -4.98
C ARG A 9 -22.63 6.25 -4.26
N ARG A 10 -23.38 5.17 -4.13
CA ARG A 10 -22.88 3.95 -3.52
C ARG A 10 -21.75 3.36 -4.33
N ALA A 11 -21.93 3.31 -5.65
CA ALA A 11 -20.88 2.80 -6.53
C ALA A 11 -19.61 3.62 -6.42
N MET A 12 -19.75 4.95 -6.37
CA MET A 12 -18.61 5.84 -6.20
C MET A 12 -17.94 5.66 -4.85
N ALA A 13 -18.73 5.49 -3.80
CA ALA A 13 -18.22 5.26 -2.45
C ALA A 13 -17.44 3.95 -2.38
N VAL A 14 -17.97 2.89 -2.99
CA VAL A 14 -17.29 1.59 -3.04
C VAL A 14 -15.99 1.70 -3.84
N ALA A 15 -16.04 2.38 -4.98
CA ALA A 15 -14.85 2.58 -5.80
C ALA A 15 -13.76 3.33 -5.04
N LEU A 16 -14.14 4.38 -4.31
CA LEU A 16 -13.19 5.14 -3.51
C LEU A 16 -12.62 4.30 -2.38
N GLU A 17 -13.45 3.52 -1.73
CA GLU A 17 -13.02 2.60 -0.67
C GLU A 17 -11.99 1.61 -1.20
N GLN A 18 -12.25 1.02 -2.36
CA GLN A 18 -11.34 0.08 -2.99
C GLN A 18 -10.02 0.74 -3.37
N GLU A 19 -10.10 1.96 -3.88
CA GLU A 19 -8.92 2.75 -4.21
C GLU A 19 -8.06 3.01 -2.98
N MET A 20 -8.70 3.38 -1.87
CA MET A 20 -7.98 3.63 -0.62
C MET A 20 -7.35 2.35 -0.06
N LYS A 21 -8.04 1.23 -0.17
CA LYS A 21 -7.49 -0.07 0.23
C LYS A 21 -6.27 -0.44 -0.60
N ALA A 22 -6.34 -0.20 -1.90
CA ALA A 22 -5.22 -0.47 -2.81
C ALA A 22 -4.01 0.41 -2.45
N LYS A 23 -4.25 1.68 -2.15
CA LYS A 23 -3.19 2.60 -1.74
C LYS A 23 -2.55 2.18 -0.41
N ALA A 24 -3.37 1.71 0.52
CA ALA A 24 -2.87 1.22 1.81
C ALA A 24 -1.99 -0.02 1.62
N GLN A 25 -2.38 -0.93 0.73
CA GLN A 25 -1.59 -2.13 0.43
C GLN A 25 -0.28 -1.76 -0.25
N GLU A 26 -0.32 -0.80 -1.16
CA GLU A 26 0.86 -0.29 -1.84
C GLU A 26 1.85 0.32 -0.84
N ALA A 27 1.34 1.14 0.07
CA ALA A 27 2.16 1.75 1.11
C ALA A 27 2.78 0.69 2.03
N ARG A 28 2.01 -0.33 2.37
CA ARG A 28 2.50 -1.43 3.20
C ARG A 28 3.60 -2.22 2.50
N ALA A 29 3.43 -2.47 1.21
CA ALA A 29 4.45 -3.16 0.41
C ALA A 29 5.76 -2.38 0.38
N LYS A 30 5.69 -1.06 0.28
CA LYS A 30 6.86 -0.20 0.32
C LYS A 30 7.59 -0.25 1.66
N VAL A 31 6.82 -0.31 2.74
CA VAL A 31 7.40 -0.44 4.09
C VAL A 31 8.13 -1.78 4.22
N ILE A 32 7.52 -2.86 3.75
CA ILE A 32 8.13 -4.18 3.78
C ILE A 32 9.42 -4.20 2.97
N GLU A 33 9.43 -3.58 1.80
CA GLU A 33 10.63 -3.44 0.97
C GLU A 33 11.73 -2.67 1.71
N ALA A 34 11.36 -1.56 2.33
CA ALA A 34 12.31 -0.75 3.07
C ALA A 34 12.89 -1.51 4.27
N GLU A 35 12.06 -2.26 4.97
CA GLU A 35 12.49 -3.07 6.09
C GLU A 35 13.44 -4.18 5.65
N ALA A 36 13.25 -4.72 4.47
CA ALA A 36 14.12 -5.77 3.92
C ALA A 36 15.53 -5.25 3.61
N GLU A 37 15.67 -3.95 3.40
CA GLU A 37 16.98 -3.34 3.16
C GLU A 37 17.88 -3.36 4.39
N VAL A 38 17.29 -3.37 5.58
CA VAL A 38 18.04 -3.32 6.83
C VAL A 38 18.97 -4.53 6.99
N PRO A 39 18.49 -5.78 6.89
CA PRO A 39 19.41 -6.93 7.00
C PRO A 39 20.43 -6.98 5.87
N LYS A 40 20.09 -6.50 4.70
CA LYS A 40 21.05 -6.44 3.58
C LYS A 40 22.17 -5.46 3.88
N ALA A 41 21.83 -4.30 4.41
CA ALA A 41 22.81 -3.29 4.78
C ALA A 41 23.73 -3.80 5.90
N MET A 42 23.17 -4.51 6.85
CA MET A 42 23.94 -5.11 7.94
C MET A 42 24.90 -6.18 7.44
N ALA A 43 24.41 -7.04 6.54
CA ALA A 43 25.26 -8.07 5.95
C ALA A 43 26.42 -7.47 5.16
N ASP A 44 26.15 -6.38 4.43
CA ASP A 44 27.18 -5.65 3.69
C ASP A 44 28.21 -5.04 4.62
N ALA A 45 27.77 -4.45 5.71
CA ALA A 45 28.66 -3.86 6.71
C ALA A 45 29.61 -4.92 7.29
N PHE A 46 29.11 -6.10 7.59
CA PHE A 46 29.92 -7.19 8.09
C PHE A 46 30.95 -7.70 7.07
N ARG A 47 30.57 -7.67 5.82
CA ARG A 47 31.48 -8.08 4.73
C ARG A 47 32.67 -7.16 4.56
N THR A 48 32.43 -5.87 4.67
CA THR A 48 33.46 -4.86 4.43
C THR A 48 34.38 -4.66 5.63
N GLU A 49 33.99 -5.13 6.78
CA GLU A 49 34.76 -4.99 8.04
C GLU A 49 35.94 -5.96 8.16
N THR A 50 35.91 -6.99 7.38
CA THR A 50 37.04 -7.92 7.40
C THR A 50 38.16 -7.48 6.50
#